data_1325605355757726d3aa039d879f992b
#
_entry.id   1325605355757726d3aa039d879f992b
#
_cell.length_a   1.000
_cell.length_b   1.000
_cell.length_c   1.000
_cell.angle_alpha   90.00
_cell.angle_beta   90.00
_cell.angle_gamma   90.00
#
_symmetry.space_group_name_H-M   'P 1'
#
loop_
_entity.id
_entity.type
_entity.pdbx_description
1 polymer ?
#
loop_
_entity_poly.entity_id
_entity_poly.type
_entity_poly.pdbx_seq_one_letter_code
_entity_poly.pdbx_strand_id
1 'polypeptide(L)'
;MFKLLTQFTAAYTRKVDLRVANAIAAFGATVQKITGDIRHLASQKEMEEPFEKDQIGSSAMAYKRNPMRCERIAGLGRHLANLNKDASDTYAQQWFERTLDDS
;
A
#
# COMPACT_ATOMS: atom_id res chain seq x y z
N MET A 1 11.37 27.21 1.47
CA MET A 1 11.25 26.50 0.18
C MET A 1 9.80 26.37 -0.27
N PHE A 2 8.92 25.97 0.61
CA PHE A 2 7.51 25.75 0.29
C PHE A 2 6.83 27.02 -0.22
N LYS A 3 7.01 28.15 0.46
CA LYS A 3 6.48 29.45 0.02
C LYS A 3 7.01 29.86 -1.33
N LEU A 4 8.27 29.58 -1.60
CA LEU A 4 8.88 29.93 -2.88
C LEU A 4 8.24 29.18 -4.04
N LEU A 5 7.95 27.89 -3.85
CA LEU A 5 7.32 27.08 -4.89
C LEU A 5 5.91 27.58 -5.22
N THR A 6 5.14 27.97 -4.21
CA THR A 6 3.78 28.44 -4.42
C THR A 6 3.72 29.83 -5.05
N GLN A 7 4.80 30.61 -4.98
CA GLN A 7 4.87 31.94 -5.61
C GLN A 7 5.00 31.87 -7.14
N PHE A 8 5.52 30.78 -7.67
CA PHE A 8 5.82 30.65 -9.09
C PHE A 8 4.81 29.83 -9.89
N THR A 9 3.81 29.28 -9.23
CA THR A 9 2.80 28.47 -9.91
C THR A 9 1.40 28.94 -9.52
N ALA A 10 0.45 28.81 -10.44
CA ALA A 10 -0.96 29.08 -10.17
C ALA A 10 -1.57 28.03 -9.23
N ALA A 11 -1.01 26.83 -9.17
CA ALA A 11 -1.37 25.76 -8.26
C ALA A 11 -0.13 25.31 -7.50
N TYR A 12 -0.32 24.76 -6.30
CA TYR A 12 0.82 24.24 -5.57
C TYR A 12 1.39 23.00 -6.27
N THR A 13 2.67 22.72 -6.02
CA THR A 13 3.34 21.60 -6.66
C THR A 13 2.81 20.26 -6.16
N ARG A 14 2.56 19.34 -7.07
CA ARG A 14 2.18 17.96 -6.75
C ARG A 14 3.29 17.15 -6.09
N LYS A 15 4.49 17.73 -6.02
CA LYS A 15 5.60 17.13 -5.27
C LYS A 15 5.24 16.91 -3.80
N VAL A 16 4.39 17.78 -3.23
CA VAL A 16 3.90 17.64 -1.86
C VAL A 16 3.09 16.34 -1.73
N ASP A 17 2.18 16.10 -2.66
CA ASP A 17 1.38 14.88 -2.68
C ASP A 17 2.26 13.65 -2.87
N LEU A 18 3.28 13.76 -3.71
CA LEU A 18 4.23 12.68 -3.93
C LEU A 18 5.00 12.32 -2.66
N ARG A 19 5.40 13.32 -1.87
CA ARG A 19 6.08 13.08 -0.59
C ARG A 19 5.18 12.31 0.38
N VAL A 20 3.91 12.69 0.46
CA VAL A 20 2.93 11.99 1.29
C VAL A 20 2.72 10.57 0.77
N ALA A 21 2.54 10.42 -0.54
CA ALA A 21 2.34 9.13 -1.17
C ALA A 21 3.54 8.19 -0.95
N ASN A 22 4.76 8.71 -1.00
CA ASN A 22 5.97 7.93 -0.74
C ASN A 22 6.00 7.41 0.70
N ALA A 23 5.60 8.24 1.67
CA ALA A 23 5.54 7.81 3.08
C ALA A 23 4.50 6.71 3.28
N ILE A 24 3.34 6.83 2.64
CA ILE A 24 2.28 5.82 2.70
C ILE A 24 2.74 4.54 2.00
N ALA A 25 3.42 4.65 0.86
CA ALA A 25 3.96 3.49 0.15
C ALA A 25 4.99 2.73 1.00
N ALA A 26 5.85 3.46 1.72
CA ALA A 26 6.81 2.86 2.63
C ALA A 26 6.11 2.08 3.75
N PHE A 27 5.01 2.63 4.28
CA PHE A 27 4.18 1.93 5.26
C PHE A 27 3.59 0.65 4.66
N GLY A 28 3.08 0.72 3.43
CA GLY A 28 2.55 -0.45 2.72
C GLY A 28 3.59 -1.55 2.55
N ALA A 29 4.82 -1.17 2.22
CA ALA A 29 5.93 -2.12 2.08
C ALA A 29 6.28 -2.79 3.42
N THR A 30 6.28 -2.01 4.51
CA THR A 30 6.53 -2.54 5.86
C THR A 30 5.47 -3.56 6.26
N VAL A 31 4.20 -3.22 6.04
CA VAL A 31 3.08 -4.10 6.34
C VAL A 31 3.17 -5.39 5.51
N GLN A 32 3.54 -5.27 4.25
CA GLN A 32 3.74 -6.42 3.38
C GLN A 32 4.84 -7.35 3.93
N LYS A 33 5.93 -6.78 4.40
CA LYS A 33 7.03 -7.55 4.98
C LYS A 33 6.60 -8.28 6.25
N ILE A 34 5.93 -7.59 7.16
CA ILE A 34 5.45 -8.18 8.41
C ILE A 34 4.51 -9.35 8.14
N THR A 35 3.53 -9.14 7.28
CA THR A 35 2.55 -10.18 6.97
C THR A 35 3.16 -11.34 6.20
N GLY A 36 4.16 -11.06 5.37
CA GLY A 36 4.94 -12.11 4.69
C GLY A 36 5.68 -12.99 5.66
N ASP A 37 6.29 -12.40 6.68
CA ASP A 37 7.00 -13.15 7.71
C ASP A 37 6.03 -14.02 8.53
N ILE A 38 4.87 -13.48 8.89
CA ILE A 38 3.84 -14.26 9.62
C ILE A 38 3.37 -15.45 8.77
N ARG A 39 3.12 -15.22 7.49
CA ARG A 39 2.71 -16.30 6.58
C ARG A 39 3.78 -17.38 6.46
N HIS A 40 5.03 -16.97 6.41
CA HIS A 40 6.15 -17.91 6.34
C HIS A 40 6.23 -18.76 7.61
N LEU A 41 6.14 -18.12 8.78
CA LEU A 41 6.14 -18.83 10.05
C LEU A 41 4.93 -19.73 10.21
N ALA A 42 3.77 -19.31 9.72
CA ALA A 42 2.57 -20.13 9.71
C ALA A 42 2.75 -21.38 8.85
N SER A 43 3.46 -21.28 7.72
CA SER A 43 3.74 -22.44 6.88
C SER A 43 4.63 -23.46 7.57
N GLN A 44 5.47 -23.00 8.51
CA GLN A 44 6.34 -23.85 9.33
C GLN A 44 5.68 -24.27 10.64
N LYS A 45 4.44 -23.88 10.87
CA LYS A 45 3.65 -24.16 12.08
C LYS A 45 4.27 -23.58 13.35
N GLU A 46 5.08 -22.55 13.22
CA GLU A 46 5.68 -21.85 14.37
C GLU A 46 4.80 -20.73 14.89
N MET A 47 3.90 -20.21 14.05
CA MET A 47 2.98 -19.14 14.38
C MET A 47 1.66 -19.37 13.63
N GLU A 48 0.57 -18.92 14.21
CA GLU A 48 -0.75 -19.08 13.62
C GLU A 48 -1.61 -17.86 13.95
N GLU A 49 -2.28 -17.29 12.95
CA GLU A 49 -3.25 -16.24 13.26
C GLU A 49 -4.53 -16.86 13.81
N PRO A 50 -5.30 -16.13 14.64
CA PRO A 50 -6.53 -16.66 15.19
C PRO A 50 -7.52 -17.11 14.11
N PHE A 51 -8.01 -18.33 14.22
CA PHE A 51 -8.97 -18.88 13.29
C PHE A 51 -10.38 -18.38 13.64
N GLU A 52 -11.07 -17.76 12.70
CA GLU A 52 -12.42 -17.26 12.94
C GLU A 52 -13.43 -18.41 12.90
N LYS A 53 -14.52 -18.25 13.70
CA LYS A 53 -15.53 -19.30 13.88
C LYS A 53 -16.13 -19.79 12.56
N ASP A 54 -16.34 -18.86 11.61
CA ASP A 54 -16.96 -19.19 10.33
C ASP A 54 -15.95 -19.36 9.21
N GLN A 55 -14.66 -19.36 9.54
CA GLN A 55 -13.60 -19.46 8.54
C GLN A 55 -13.42 -20.92 8.12
N ILE A 56 -13.42 -21.11 6.80
CA ILE A 56 -13.13 -22.40 6.19
C ILE A 56 -11.73 -22.30 5.56
N GLY A 57 -10.82 -23.19 5.93
CA GLY A 57 -9.45 -23.17 5.42
C GLY A 57 -9.36 -23.48 3.95
N SER A 58 -10.03 -24.54 3.51
CA SER A 58 -10.05 -24.99 2.12
C SER A 58 -11.25 -25.87 1.88
N SER A 59 -11.85 -25.77 0.68
CA SER A 59 -12.94 -26.66 0.30
C SER A 59 -12.49 -28.12 0.18
N ALA A 60 -11.20 -28.35 -0.10
CA ALA A 60 -10.63 -29.70 -0.22
C ALA A 60 -10.17 -30.26 1.12
N MET A 61 -9.82 -29.38 2.10
CA MET A 61 -9.29 -29.78 3.41
C MET A 61 -9.89 -28.91 4.48
N ALA A 62 -10.98 -29.39 5.09
CA ALA A 62 -11.72 -28.62 6.10
C ALA A 62 -10.89 -28.27 7.34
N TYR A 63 -9.88 -29.07 7.67
CA TYR A 63 -8.97 -28.84 8.80
C TYR A 63 -7.82 -27.89 8.49
N LYS A 64 -7.64 -27.49 7.23
CA LYS A 64 -6.55 -26.61 6.84
C LYS A 64 -6.81 -25.19 7.37
N ARG A 65 -5.80 -24.62 7.99
CA ARG A 65 -5.85 -23.25 8.51
C ARG A 65 -4.91 -22.36 7.70
N ASN A 66 -5.47 -21.35 7.07
CA ASN A 66 -4.70 -20.38 6.27
C ASN A 66 -4.60 -19.06 7.01
N PRO A 67 -3.45 -18.34 6.93
CA PRO A 67 -3.33 -17.00 7.50
C PRO A 67 -4.04 -15.98 6.59
N MET A 68 -5.37 -16.08 6.55
CA MET A 68 -6.20 -15.34 5.60
C MET A 68 -6.06 -13.83 5.75
N ARG A 69 -6.00 -13.34 6.99
CA ARG A 69 -5.86 -11.89 7.23
C ARG A 69 -4.50 -11.39 6.73
N CYS A 70 -3.44 -12.14 7.02
CA CYS A 70 -2.11 -11.80 6.54
C CYS A 70 -2.02 -11.86 5.02
N GLU A 71 -2.69 -12.79 4.39
CA GLU A 71 -2.75 -12.87 2.93
C GLU A 71 -3.43 -11.64 2.33
N ARG A 72 -4.56 -11.23 2.90
CA ARG A 72 -5.26 -10.02 2.48
C ARG A 72 -4.43 -8.76 2.69
N ILE A 73 -3.86 -8.64 3.87
CA ILE A 73 -3.05 -7.47 4.22
C ILE A 73 -1.84 -7.38 3.31
N ALA A 74 -1.20 -8.50 3.01
CA ALA A 74 -0.05 -8.53 2.10
C ALA A 74 -0.44 -8.05 0.69
N GLY A 75 -1.59 -8.49 0.19
CA GLY A 75 -2.09 -8.06 -1.11
C GLY A 75 -2.41 -6.57 -1.15
N LEU A 76 -3.12 -6.07 -0.13
CA LEU A 76 -3.47 -4.67 -0.03
C LEU A 76 -2.24 -3.79 0.20
N GLY A 77 -1.27 -4.25 1.00
CA GLY A 77 -0.02 -3.53 1.23
C GLY A 77 0.80 -3.38 -0.05
N ARG A 78 0.83 -4.42 -0.87
CA ARG A 78 1.50 -4.37 -2.17
C ARG A 78 0.80 -3.36 -3.09
N HIS A 79 -0.52 -3.37 -3.14
CA HIS A 79 -1.28 -2.40 -3.92
C HIS A 79 -1.00 -0.97 -3.46
N LEU A 80 -1.04 -0.75 -2.15
CA LEU A 80 -0.76 0.55 -1.54
C LEU A 80 0.65 1.03 -1.90
N ALA A 81 1.64 0.13 -1.83
CA ALA A 81 3.03 0.47 -2.13
C ALA A 81 3.23 0.88 -3.59
N ASN A 82 2.36 0.44 -4.50
CA ASN A 82 2.47 0.77 -5.92
C ASN A 82 1.68 2.02 -6.33
N LEU A 83 0.77 2.52 -5.49
CA LEU A 83 -0.02 3.70 -5.80
C LEU A 83 0.81 4.98 -5.89
N ASN A 84 2.00 5.02 -5.28
CA ASN A 84 2.86 6.19 -5.36
C ASN A 84 3.36 6.49 -6.77
N LYS A 85 3.34 5.50 -7.66
CA LYS A 85 3.72 5.69 -9.06
C LYS A 85 2.77 6.68 -9.75
N ASP A 86 1.48 6.58 -9.45
CA ASP A 86 0.48 7.49 -9.99
C ASP A 86 0.75 8.93 -9.54
N ALA A 87 1.05 9.13 -8.26
CA ALA A 87 1.40 10.44 -7.72
C ALA A 87 2.68 11.00 -8.37
N SER A 88 3.66 10.13 -8.61
CA SER A 88 4.90 10.51 -9.28
C SER A 88 4.66 10.97 -10.72
N ASP A 89 3.82 10.24 -11.44
CA ASP A 89 3.49 10.59 -12.83
C ASP A 89 2.68 11.88 -12.89
N THR A 90 1.76 12.09 -11.95
CA THR A 90 1.00 13.32 -11.85
C THR A 90 1.93 14.52 -11.63
N TYR A 91 2.87 14.40 -10.71
CA TYR A 91 3.86 15.45 -10.48
C TYR A 91 4.70 15.72 -11.73
N ALA A 92 5.17 14.68 -12.38
CA ALA A 92 6.04 14.80 -13.54
C ALA A 92 5.35 15.48 -14.74
N GLN A 93 4.03 15.33 -14.84
CA GLN A 93 3.24 15.90 -15.93
C GLN A 93 2.63 17.27 -15.57
N GLN A 94 2.78 17.72 -14.35
CA GLN A 94 2.15 18.94 -13.88
C GLN A 94 2.70 20.19 -14.59
N TRP A 95 1.78 21.04 -15.03
CA TRP A 95 2.06 22.36 -15.60
C TRP A 95 1.75 23.47 -14.58
N PHE A 96 1.76 24.71 -15.03
CA PHE A 96 1.39 25.85 -14.18
C PHE A 96 -0.07 25.81 -13.75
N GLU A 97 -0.91 25.20 -14.56
CA GLU A 97 -2.33 25.06 -14.27
C GLU A 97 -2.69 23.59 -14.16
N ARG A 98 -3.77 23.31 -13.44
CA ARG A 98 -4.28 21.95 -13.35
C ARG A 98 -4.86 21.51 -14.68
N THR A 99 -4.68 20.25 -14.98
CA THR A 99 -5.23 19.61 -16.16
C THR A 99 -6.13 18.45 -15.72
N LEU A 100 -6.85 17.87 -16.67
CA LEU A 100 -7.65 16.67 -16.38
C LEU A 100 -6.80 15.47 -15.99
N ASP A 101 -5.53 15.53 -16.33
CA ASP A 101 -4.56 14.50 -16.03
C ASP A 101 -4.37 14.29 -14.52
N ASP A 102 -4.56 15.33 -13.72
CA ASP A 102 -4.36 15.25 -12.29
C ASP A 102 -5.67 15.10 -11.48
N SER A 103 -6.79 14.91 -12.14
CA SER A 103 -8.10 14.79 -11.49
C SER A 103 -8.63 13.31 -11.35
#